data_52c8d12a3e87c22f72c92ed8b0b33490
#
_entry.id   52c8d12a3e87c22f72c92ed8b0b33490
#
_cell.length_a   1.000
_cell.length_b   1.000
_cell.length_c   1.000
_cell.angle_alpha   90.00
_cell.angle_beta   90.00
_cell.angle_gamma   90.00
#
_symmetry.space_group_name_H-M   'P 1'
#
loop_
_entity.id
_entity.type
_entity.pdbx_description
1 polymer ?
#
loop_
_entity_poly.entity_id
_entity_poly.type
_entity_poly.pdbx_seq_one_letter_code
_entity_poly.pdbx_strand_id
1 'polypeptide(L)'
;MTVLSQEQRATSLEAMTSQKFDVLVIGGGVTGAGIALDAAARGLNTAVVDAQDWAAGTSSRSSRLVHGGLRYLYNLDFKLVAEALRERSRLLTTIAPHLVEAQPFLWPLKTPVIERAYSAVGVGMYDALARIGSRGRKTVPIQRHLSKAGAMRRFPEIKRDALVGAIEFYDARVDDARLVITLIRTAVKYGAAAASRVKVTEILKDGRGRACGVKAVDLETGNELTIEADRIINATGVWTEQTQDLAGGTGGLKVLTSKGIHIVIPRERIKATTGLFLRTEKSVLFIIPWQHYWVIGTTDTAWHEQLEHPVPTSEDIDYVLDHANEVLDPPLTRDDIIGTYAGLRPLLQPKVLDESKSTKVSREHTVTEVIPGMVAIAGGKLTTYRVMAEDAVNFALGESLAKARPSVTAQLPLLGAEGFDAVENQAHRLGVKYGFDADRLQHLVRRYGSELPDLFATIDEDPSLGKPLEAAPQFLRAEVHRACAVEGALHLEDIFVARVRLNSEARDRGGAAIDEVAEIAAAVLGWDEARLEQEKSNYRKRIAAELAAEEQATDAAASAARVVAEDIVG
;
A
#
# COMPACT_ATOMS: atom_id res chain seq x y z
N MET A 1 -2.12 8.86 -22.74
CA MET A 1 -1.97 8.10 -21.47
C MET A 1 -0.95 8.80 -20.60
N THR A 2 -1.16 8.91 -19.29
CA THR A 2 -0.16 9.44 -18.36
C THR A 2 0.76 8.31 -17.93
N VAL A 3 2.05 8.45 -18.18
CA VAL A 3 3.06 7.41 -17.95
C VAL A 3 4.12 7.87 -16.95
N LEU A 4 4.70 6.92 -16.23
CA LEU A 4 5.93 7.07 -15.46
C LEU A 4 7.04 6.30 -16.20
N SER A 5 7.35 6.72 -17.44
CA SER A 5 8.44 6.13 -18.22
C SER A 5 9.80 6.70 -17.78
N GLN A 6 10.89 6.08 -18.27
CA GLN A 6 12.23 6.65 -18.09
C GLN A 6 12.34 8.07 -18.66
N GLU A 7 11.71 8.34 -19.81
CA GLU A 7 11.67 9.68 -20.42
C GLU A 7 10.93 10.68 -19.54
N GLN A 8 9.77 10.29 -18.98
CA GLN A 8 9.02 11.15 -18.04
C GLN A 8 9.86 11.41 -16.77
N ARG A 9 10.57 10.39 -16.25
CA ARG A 9 11.47 10.55 -15.09
C ARG A 9 12.61 11.54 -15.43
N ALA A 10 13.25 11.42 -16.58
CA ALA A 10 14.30 12.34 -17.03
C ALA A 10 13.76 13.78 -17.15
N THR A 11 12.59 13.97 -17.77
CA THR A 11 11.91 15.28 -17.85
C THR A 11 11.61 15.85 -16.46
N SER A 12 11.18 15.02 -15.51
CA SER A 12 10.94 15.46 -14.12
C SER A 12 12.24 15.91 -13.43
N LEU A 13 13.35 15.18 -13.61
CA LEU A 13 14.65 15.54 -13.04
C LEU A 13 15.19 16.85 -13.65
N GLU A 14 15.03 17.05 -14.95
CA GLU A 14 15.36 18.31 -15.61
C GLU A 14 14.52 19.48 -15.04
N ALA A 15 13.21 19.29 -14.89
CA ALA A 15 12.34 20.28 -14.26
C ALA A 15 12.77 20.58 -12.82
N MET A 16 13.12 19.56 -12.03
CA MET A 16 13.56 19.71 -10.64
C MET A 16 14.82 20.55 -10.48
N THR A 17 15.70 20.54 -11.48
CA THR A 17 16.96 21.31 -11.45
C THR A 17 16.86 22.69 -12.11
N SER A 18 15.84 22.92 -12.94
CA SER A 18 15.73 24.15 -13.77
C SER A 18 14.67 25.14 -13.29
N GLN A 19 13.75 24.73 -12.41
CA GLN A 19 12.67 25.59 -11.92
C GLN A 19 12.46 25.45 -10.42
N LYS A 20 11.82 26.44 -9.83
CA LYS A 20 11.41 26.43 -8.43
C LYS A 20 9.99 25.91 -8.26
N PHE A 21 9.75 25.10 -7.22
CA PHE A 21 8.46 24.52 -6.89
C PHE A 21 7.74 25.28 -5.77
N ASP A 22 6.41 25.30 -5.81
CA ASP A 22 5.60 25.76 -4.67
C ASP A 22 5.67 24.76 -3.51
N VAL A 23 5.70 23.45 -3.84
CA VAL A 23 5.74 22.34 -2.89
C VAL A 23 6.67 21.24 -3.36
N LEU A 24 7.61 20.82 -2.51
CA LEU A 24 8.40 19.61 -2.65
C LEU A 24 7.95 18.58 -1.61
N VAL A 25 7.60 17.38 -2.07
CA VAL A 25 7.23 16.25 -1.21
C VAL A 25 8.37 15.25 -1.18
N ILE A 26 8.83 14.91 0.02
CA ILE A 26 9.84 13.86 0.25
C ILE A 26 9.12 12.61 0.74
N GLY A 27 9.17 11.52 -0.02
CA GLY A 27 8.54 10.24 0.25
C GLY A 27 7.38 9.93 -0.70
N GLY A 28 7.47 8.80 -1.41
CA GLY A 28 6.49 8.30 -2.40
C GLY A 28 5.61 7.17 -1.87
N GLY A 29 5.39 7.09 -0.55
CA GLY A 29 4.36 6.25 0.05
C GLY A 29 2.96 6.84 -0.15
N VAL A 30 1.91 6.16 0.37
CA VAL A 30 0.50 6.59 0.18
C VAL A 30 0.24 8.02 0.64
N THR A 31 0.90 8.46 1.72
CA THR A 31 0.75 9.83 2.25
C THR A 31 1.39 10.83 1.30
N GLY A 32 2.65 10.62 0.90
CA GLY A 32 3.34 11.54 0.00
C GLY A 32 2.74 11.56 -1.40
N ALA A 33 2.33 10.42 -1.95
CA ALA A 33 1.59 10.34 -3.21
C ALA A 33 0.26 11.11 -3.16
N GLY A 34 -0.46 10.99 -2.02
CA GLY A 34 -1.67 11.76 -1.77
C GLY A 34 -1.41 13.27 -1.69
N ILE A 35 -0.33 13.69 -1.02
CA ILE A 35 0.10 15.09 -0.89
C ILE A 35 0.48 15.67 -2.27
N ALA A 36 1.27 14.92 -3.06
CA ALA A 36 1.65 15.34 -4.39
C ALA A 36 0.43 15.54 -5.30
N LEU A 37 -0.54 14.62 -5.24
CA LEU A 37 -1.80 14.75 -5.97
C LEU A 37 -2.63 15.93 -5.48
N ASP A 38 -2.78 16.10 -4.17
CA ASP A 38 -3.58 17.19 -3.59
C ASP A 38 -2.99 18.54 -3.95
N ALA A 39 -1.68 18.72 -3.83
CA ALA A 39 -1.00 19.96 -4.18
C ALA A 39 -1.10 20.28 -5.69
N ALA A 40 -0.79 19.29 -6.56
CA ALA A 40 -0.86 19.46 -8.00
C ALA A 40 -2.30 19.75 -8.48
N ALA A 41 -3.30 19.06 -7.93
CA ALA A 41 -4.70 19.26 -8.27
C ALA A 41 -5.26 20.64 -7.83
N ARG A 42 -4.60 21.32 -6.87
CA ARG A 42 -4.88 22.71 -6.50
C ARG A 42 -4.16 23.71 -7.43
N GLY A 43 -3.42 23.25 -8.44
CA GLY A 43 -2.64 24.09 -9.37
C GLY A 43 -1.35 24.64 -8.76
N LEU A 44 -0.76 23.94 -7.78
CA LEU A 44 0.57 24.25 -7.24
C LEU A 44 1.64 23.55 -8.09
N ASN A 45 2.74 24.25 -8.39
CA ASN A 45 3.90 23.65 -9.00
C ASN A 45 4.52 22.67 -7.97
N THR A 46 4.44 21.36 -8.24
CA THR A 46 4.69 20.32 -7.25
C THR A 46 5.75 19.35 -7.74
N ALA A 47 6.73 19.03 -6.87
CA ALA A 47 7.67 17.93 -7.07
C ALA A 47 7.47 16.88 -6.00
N VAL A 48 7.69 15.60 -6.34
CA VAL A 48 7.73 14.47 -5.41
C VAL A 48 8.91 13.57 -5.71
N VAL A 49 9.68 13.23 -4.68
CA VAL A 49 10.84 12.36 -4.76
C VAL A 49 10.77 11.24 -3.73
N ASP A 50 11.27 10.06 -4.07
CA ASP A 50 11.47 8.93 -3.15
C ASP A 50 12.86 8.33 -3.35
N ALA A 51 13.53 7.97 -2.26
CA ALA A 51 14.84 7.31 -2.30
C ALA A 51 14.77 5.87 -2.84
N GLN A 52 13.59 5.25 -2.78
CA GLN A 52 13.34 3.90 -3.27
C GLN A 52 12.31 3.95 -4.41
N ASP A 53 11.73 2.79 -4.76
CA ASP A 53 10.56 2.74 -5.64
C ASP A 53 9.31 3.28 -4.95
N TRP A 54 8.30 3.64 -5.73
CA TRP A 54 6.99 4.04 -5.24
C TRP A 54 6.38 2.95 -4.36
N ALA A 55 5.87 3.34 -3.19
CA ALA A 55 5.29 2.45 -2.19
C ALA A 55 6.26 1.47 -1.51
N ALA A 56 7.56 1.56 -1.70
CA ALA A 56 8.55 0.56 -1.23
C ALA A 56 8.52 0.29 0.29
N GLY A 57 8.16 1.30 1.11
CA GLY A 57 8.02 1.16 2.57
C GLY A 57 6.71 0.49 3.00
N THR A 58 6.07 1.05 4.02
CA THR A 58 4.82 0.54 4.63
C THR A 58 3.68 0.38 3.62
N SER A 59 3.67 1.17 2.55
CA SER A 59 2.54 1.32 1.62
C SER A 59 2.36 0.18 0.63
N SER A 60 3.27 -0.79 0.56
CA SER A 60 3.12 -2.05 -0.18
C SER A 60 3.04 -3.28 0.73
N ARG A 61 3.11 -3.07 2.05
CA ARG A 61 3.26 -4.14 3.05
C ARG A 61 2.17 -4.08 4.12
N SER A 62 0.99 -3.53 3.76
CA SER A 62 -0.17 -3.42 4.65
C SER A 62 -1.02 -4.70 4.63
N SER A 63 -2.06 -4.74 5.46
CA SER A 63 -3.10 -5.79 5.39
C SER A 63 -4.00 -5.66 4.16
N ARG A 64 -3.71 -4.74 3.23
CA ARG A 64 -4.47 -4.47 2.01
C ARG A 64 -5.96 -4.15 2.26
N LEU A 65 -6.26 -3.51 3.39
CA LEU A 65 -7.62 -3.16 3.81
C LEU A 65 -7.85 -1.65 3.83
N VAL A 66 -8.96 -1.25 3.27
CA VAL A 66 -9.58 0.06 3.43
C VAL A 66 -10.75 -0.11 4.41
N HIS A 67 -10.48 0.10 5.68
CA HIS A 67 -11.42 -0.23 6.76
C HIS A 67 -11.74 0.97 7.65
N GLY A 68 -12.95 1.01 8.19
CA GLY A 68 -13.36 2.04 9.14
C GLY A 68 -12.80 1.86 10.54
N GLY A 69 -12.12 0.74 10.81
CA GLY A 69 -11.51 0.48 12.10
C GLY A 69 -12.51 0.14 13.18
N LEU A 70 -13.30 -0.89 12.99
CA LEU A 70 -14.30 -1.38 13.96
C LEU A 70 -13.77 -1.48 15.41
N ARG A 71 -12.46 -1.82 15.56
CA ARG A 71 -11.79 -1.85 16.87
C ARG A 71 -11.82 -0.50 17.62
N TYR A 72 -11.82 0.64 16.91
CA TYR A 72 -11.80 1.97 17.52
C TYR A 72 -13.16 2.38 18.09
N LEU A 73 -14.27 1.74 17.68
CA LEU A 73 -15.56 1.91 18.35
C LEU A 73 -15.53 1.44 19.79
N TYR A 74 -14.73 0.41 20.11
CA TYR A 74 -14.53 -0.03 21.48
C TYR A 74 -13.79 1.00 22.35
N ASN A 75 -12.98 1.84 21.70
CA ASN A 75 -12.28 2.95 22.36
C ASN A 75 -13.11 4.24 22.34
N LEU A 76 -14.37 4.18 21.86
CA LEU A 76 -15.32 5.30 21.73
C LEU A 76 -14.79 6.43 20.82
N ASP A 77 -13.90 6.13 19.88
CA ASP A 77 -13.35 7.08 18.92
C ASP A 77 -14.26 7.20 17.68
N PHE A 78 -15.44 7.77 17.88
CA PHE A 78 -16.46 7.91 16.84
C PHE A 78 -16.03 8.81 15.68
N LYS A 79 -15.20 9.84 15.97
CA LYS A 79 -14.76 10.79 14.96
C LYS A 79 -13.85 10.12 13.94
N LEU A 80 -12.86 9.36 14.42
CA LEU A 80 -11.93 8.63 13.59
C LEU A 80 -12.63 7.55 12.74
N VAL A 81 -13.59 6.84 13.34
CA VAL A 81 -14.39 5.84 12.62
C VAL A 81 -15.26 6.48 11.54
N ALA A 82 -15.94 7.58 11.85
CA ALA A 82 -16.79 8.29 10.89
C ALA A 82 -15.98 8.85 9.72
N GLU A 83 -14.78 9.37 9.97
CA GLU A 83 -13.86 9.83 8.94
C GLU A 83 -13.41 8.67 8.05
N ALA A 84 -12.92 7.59 8.64
CA ALA A 84 -12.45 6.42 7.89
C ALA A 84 -13.57 5.79 7.04
N LEU A 85 -14.80 5.70 7.55
CA LEU A 85 -15.95 5.20 6.80
C LEU A 85 -16.35 6.11 5.64
N ARG A 86 -16.21 7.43 5.80
CA ARG A 86 -16.44 8.41 4.73
C ARG A 86 -15.40 8.25 3.62
N GLU A 87 -14.11 8.15 3.98
CA GLU A 87 -13.05 7.97 3.01
C GLU A 87 -13.14 6.60 2.31
N ARG A 88 -13.47 5.52 3.02
CA ARG A 88 -13.77 4.22 2.42
C ARG A 88 -14.89 4.32 1.37
N SER A 89 -15.97 5.04 1.71
CA SER A 89 -17.08 5.25 0.78
C SER A 89 -16.64 5.98 -0.50
N ARG A 90 -15.81 7.03 -0.36
CA ARG A 90 -15.26 7.79 -1.49
C ARG A 90 -14.38 6.91 -2.38
N LEU A 91 -13.53 6.10 -1.78
CA LEU A 91 -12.66 5.16 -2.49
C LEU A 91 -13.46 4.15 -3.29
N LEU A 92 -14.49 3.56 -2.70
CA LEU A 92 -15.37 2.56 -3.33
C LEU A 92 -16.21 3.12 -4.48
N THR A 93 -16.54 4.44 -4.48
CA THR A 93 -17.56 4.96 -5.40
C THR A 93 -17.06 6.01 -6.37
N THR A 94 -15.98 6.74 -6.02
CA THR A 94 -15.58 7.93 -6.76
C THR A 94 -14.10 7.93 -7.08
N ILE A 95 -13.25 7.71 -6.06
CA ILE A 95 -11.81 7.91 -6.19
C ILE A 95 -11.16 6.74 -6.92
N ALA A 96 -11.44 5.50 -6.51
CA ALA A 96 -10.78 4.32 -7.06
C ALA A 96 -11.69 3.08 -7.09
N PRO A 97 -12.90 3.14 -7.72
CA PRO A 97 -13.88 2.04 -7.71
C PRO A 97 -13.35 0.75 -8.37
N HIS A 98 -12.38 0.84 -9.26
CA HIS A 98 -11.72 -0.30 -9.89
C HIS A 98 -10.71 -0.98 -8.96
N LEU A 99 -10.03 -0.23 -8.06
CA LEU A 99 -9.00 -0.77 -7.16
C LEU A 99 -9.57 -1.22 -5.83
N VAL A 100 -10.67 -0.61 -5.38
CA VAL A 100 -11.23 -0.83 -4.03
C VAL A 100 -12.53 -1.61 -4.14
N GLU A 101 -12.56 -2.77 -3.49
CA GLU A 101 -13.70 -3.69 -3.53
C GLU A 101 -14.26 -3.91 -2.13
N ALA A 102 -15.62 -3.98 -2.04
CA ALA A 102 -16.28 -4.34 -0.79
C ALA A 102 -15.97 -5.80 -0.42
N GLN A 103 -15.54 -6.02 0.82
CA GLN A 103 -15.13 -7.32 1.35
C GLN A 103 -15.97 -7.71 2.56
N PRO A 104 -16.74 -8.82 2.50
CA PRO A 104 -17.43 -9.36 3.66
C PRO A 104 -16.46 -10.02 4.64
N PHE A 105 -16.70 -9.82 5.92
CA PHE A 105 -15.99 -10.46 7.02
C PHE A 105 -16.97 -11.09 7.98
N LEU A 106 -16.61 -12.25 8.52
CA LEU A 106 -17.27 -12.85 9.66
C LEU A 106 -16.54 -12.47 10.94
N TRP A 107 -17.31 -12.08 11.93
CA TRP A 107 -16.89 -11.99 13.30
C TRP A 107 -17.53 -13.12 14.09
N PRO A 108 -16.80 -14.18 14.45
CA PRO A 108 -17.30 -15.28 15.25
C PRO A 108 -17.67 -14.83 16.65
N LEU A 109 -18.84 -15.26 17.16
CA LEU A 109 -19.33 -14.98 18.51
C LEU A 109 -19.11 -16.22 19.38
N LYS A 110 -18.49 -16.04 20.54
CA LYS A 110 -18.23 -17.12 21.53
C LYS A 110 -19.38 -17.29 22.52
N THR A 111 -20.17 -16.23 22.77
CA THR A 111 -21.34 -16.28 23.67
C THR A 111 -22.62 -15.90 22.93
N PRO A 112 -23.77 -16.57 23.23
CA PRO A 112 -24.96 -16.41 22.41
C PRO A 112 -25.74 -15.10 22.64
N VAL A 113 -25.63 -14.43 23.78
CA VAL A 113 -26.44 -13.27 24.13
C VAL A 113 -25.64 -12.00 24.35
N ILE A 114 -24.71 -12.01 25.31
CA ILE A 114 -24.01 -10.79 25.75
C ILE A 114 -23.11 -10.26 24.63
N GLU A 115 -22.29 -11.13 24.06
CA GLU A 115 -21.36 -10.73 23.00
C GLU A 115 -22.12 -10.33 21.73
N ARG A 116 -23.21 -11.04 21.41
CA ARG A 116 -24.07 -10.70 20.26
C ARG A 116 -24.72 -9.33 20.43
N ALA A 117 -25.28 -9.02 21.61
CA ALA A 117 -25.90 -7.72 21.87
C ALA A 117 -24.88 -6.58 21.81
N TYR A 118 -23.74 -6.75 22.45
CA TYR A 118 -22.66 -5.76 22.46
C TYR A 118 -22.08 -5.54 21.06
N SER A 119 -21.77 -6.60 20.34
CA SER A 119 -21.22 -6.52 18.99
C SER A 119 -22.25 -5.99 17.99
N ALA A 120 -23.53 -6.31 18.15
CA ALA A 120 -24.62 -5.79 17.32
C ALA A 120 -24.74 -4.26 17.44
N VAL A 121 -24.61 -3.71 18.65
CA VAL A 121 -24.62 -2.26 18.87
C VAL A 121 -23.39 -1.62 18.19
N GLY A 122 -22.19 -2.18 18.38
CA GLY A 122 -20.96 -1.68 17.76
C GLY A 122 -21.01 -1.70 16.22
N VAL A 123 -21.38 -2.84 15.63
CA VAL A 123 -21.46 -2.95 14.16
C VAL A 123 -22.68 -2.18 13.61
N GLY A 124 -23.78 -2.09 14.36
CA GLY A 124 -24.94 -1.25 14.00
C GLY A 124 -24.59 0.24 13.93
N MET A 125 -23.82 0.74 14.90
CA MET A 125 -23.28 2.10 14.86
C MET A 125 -22.30 2.29 13.68
N TYR A 126 -21.47 1.29 13.39
CA TYR A 126 -20.56 1.30 12.25
C TYR A 126 -21.32 1.47 10.93
N ASP A 127 -22.39 0.70 10.72
CA ASP A 127 -23.26 0.82 9.55
C ASP A 127 -24.00 2.16 9.49
N ALA A 128 -24.47 2.67 10.61
CA ALA A 128 -25.13 3.99 10.68
C ALA A 128 -24.16 5.12 10.30
N LEU A 129 -22.94 5.11 10.84
CA LEU A 129 -21.89 6.07 10.51
C LEU A 129 -21.46 5.96 9.02
N ALA A 130 -21.38 4.73 8.48
CA ALA A 130 -21.09 4.51 7.07
C ALA A 130 -22.16 5.13 6.15
N ARG A 131 -23.45 4.99 6.51
CA ARG A 131 -24.57 5.58 5.76
C ARG A 131 -24.58 7.12 5.80
N ILE A 132 -24.32 7.69 6.97
CA ILE A 132 -24.22 9.15 7.13
C ILE A 132 -23.03 9.65 6.28
N GLY A 133 -21.88 8.98 6.36
CA GLY A 133 -20.67 9.33 5.59
C GLY A 133 -20.84 9.24 4.07
N SER A 134 -21.66 8.30 3.59
CA SER A 134 -21.94 8.10 2.16
C SER A 134 -23.11 8.96 1.63
N ARG A 135 -23.66 9.85 2.43
CA ARG A 135 -24.86 10.66 2.09
C ARG A 135 -26.05 9.78 1.64
N GLY A 136 -26.24 8.62 2.25
CA GLY A 136 -27.31 7.69 1.96
C GLY A 136 -27.07 6.76 0.75
N ARG A 137 -25.94 6.86 0.03
CA ARG A 137 -25.60 5.91 -1.03
C ARG A 137 -25.23 4.56 -0.42
N LYS A 138 -25.75 3.46 -0.99
CA LYS A 138 -25.35 2.10 -0.60
C LYS A 138 -23.97 1.80 -1.16
N THR A 139 -22.94 1.90 -0.33
CA THR A 139 -21.55 1.59 -0.72
C THR A 139 -21.15 0.16 -0.37
N VAL A 140 -21.67 -0.35 0.74
CA VAL A 140 -21.50 -1.72 1.20
C VAL A 140 -22.83 -2.26 1.73
N PRO A 141 -23.06 -3.59 1.69
CA PRO A 141 -24.24 -4.19 2.31
C PRO A 141 -24.26 -3.98 3.84
N ILE A 142 -25.46 -4.03 4.42
CA ILE A 142 -25.65 -3.93 5.87
C ILE A 142 -25.21 -5.25 6.51
N GLN A 143 -24.73 -5.16 7.75
CA GLN A 143 -24.44 -6.31 8.59
C GLN A 143 -25.60 -7.32 8.68
N ARG A 144 -25.26 -8.58 8.87
CA ARG A 144 -26.20 -9.67 9.07
C ARG A 144 -25.80 -10.53 10.27
N HIS A 145 -26.78 -10.88 11.09
CA HIS A 145 -26.58 -11.85 12.15
C HIS A 145 -26.78 -13.26 11.59
N LEU A 146 -25.79 -14.09 11.73
CA LEU A 146 -25.82 -15.47 11.27
C LEU A 146 -25.92 -16.44 12.44
N SER A 147 -26.72 -17.48 12.27
CA SER A 147 -26.67 -18.65 13.13
C SER A 147 -25.34 -19.39 12.93
N LYS A 148 -25.00 -20.30 13.84
CA LYS A 148 -23.84 -21.19 13.70
C LYS A 148 -23.81 -21.87 12.32
N ALA A 149 -24.91 -22.48 11.90
CA ALA A 149 -25.03 -23.12 10.59
C ALA A 149 -24.88 -22.12 9.43
N GLY A 150 -25.37 -20.89 9.58
CA GLY A 150 -25.21 -19.82 8.61
C GLY A 150 -23.75 -19.37 8.45
N ALA A 151 -23.06 -19.20 9.57
CA ALA A 151 -21.64 -18.84 9.58
C ALA A 151 -20.77 -19.93 8.94
N MET A 152 -21.01 -21.20 9.29
CA MET A 152 -20.29 -22.34 8.72
C MET A 152 -20.53 -22.54 7.22
N ARG A 153 -21.67 -22.11 6.68
CA ARG A 153 -21.86 -22.11 5.20
C ARG A 153 -21.02 -21.02 4.51
N ARG A 154 -20.77 -19.91 5.19
CA ARG A 154 -19.92 -18.83 4.65
C ARG A 154 -18.44 -19.12 4.79
N PHE A 155 -18.07 -19.82 5.87
CA PHE A 155 -16.68 -20.21 6.18
C PHE A 155 -16.67 -21.68 6.64
N PRO A 156 -16.59 -22.65 5.72
CA PRO A 156 -16.70 -24.08 6.05
C PRO A 156 -15.61 -24.61 6.95
N GLU A 157 -14.40 -24.05 6.84
CA GLU A 157 -13.20 -24.47 7.58
C GLU A 157 -13.16 -23.92 9.02
N ILE A 158 -14.20 -23.22 9.49
CA ILE A 158 -14.24 -22.79 10.89
C ILE A 158 -14.60 -23.95 11.82
N LYS A 159 -13.83 -24.14 12.89
CA LYS A 159 -14.12 -25.16 13.92
C LYS A 159 -15.53 -24.96 14.48
N ARG A 160 -16.22 -26.09 14.69
CA ARG A 160 -17.61 -26.06 15.19
C ARG A 160 -17.74 -25.44 16.59
N ASP A 161 -16.78 -25.64 17.45
CA ASP A 161 -16.73 -25.15 18.83
C ASP A 161 -16.20 -23.71 18.94
N ALA A 162 -15.59 -23.18 17.89
CA ALA A 162 -15.07 -21.82 17.87
C ALA A 162 -16.16 -20.74 17.87
N LEU A 163 -17.43 -21.08 17.59
CA LEU A 163 -18.53 -20.11 17.50
C LEU A 163 -19.89 -20.67 17.88
N VAL A 164 -20.75 -19.80 18.38
CA VAL A 164 -22.21 -20.02 18.59
C VAL A 164 -23.04 -19.32 17.51
N GLY A 165 -22.42 -18.46 16.72
CA GLY A 165 -22.98 -17.68 15.62
C GLY A 165 -21.94 -16.68 15.13
N ALA A 166 -22.28 -15.81 14.19
CA ALA A 166 -21.39 -14.76 13.71
C ALA A 166 -22.17 -13.50 13.33
N ILE A 167 -21.44 -12.39 13.24
CA ILE A 167 -21.89 -11.18 12.55
C ILE A 167 -21.12 -11.08 11.24
N GLU A 168 -21.83 -11.03 10.11
CA GLU A 168 -21.26 -10.68 8.81
C GLU A 168 -21.32 -9.16 8.66
N PHE A 169 -20.17 -8.53 8.47
CA PHE A 169 -20.05 -7.10 8.23
C PHE A 169 -19.15 -6.83 7.02
N TYR A 170 -19.10 -5.59 6.55
CA TYR A 170 -18.36 -5.26 5.34
C TYR A 170 -17.35 -4.16 5.61
N ASP A 171 -16.14 -4.39 5.13
CA ASP A 171 -15.12 -3.39 4.89
C ASP A 171 -14.73 -3.38 3.40
N ALA A 172 -13.53 -2.93 3.04
CA ALA A 172 -13.06 -2.98 1.68
C ALA A 172 -11.61 -3.43 1.63
N ARG A 173 -11.21 -4.02 0.51
CA ARG A 173 -9.82 -4.41 0.20
C ARG A 173 -9.29 -3.58 -0.96
N VAL A 174 -7.97 -3.45 -1.03
CA VAL A 174 -7.25 -2.73 -2.07
C VAL A 174 -5.85 -3.31 -2.27
N ASP A 175 -5.36 -3.33 -3.50
CA ASP A 175 -3.92 -3.48 -3.75
C ASP A 175 -3.24 -2.15 -3.37
N ASP A 176 -2.55 -2.14 -2.24
CA ASP A 176 -1.99 -0.95 -1.63
C ASP A 176 -0.88 -0.31 -2.49
N ALA A 177 0.05 -1.08 -3.05
CA ALA A 177 1.08 -0.55 -3.94
C ALA A 177 0.47 0.01 -5.22
N ARG A 178 -0.49 -0.70 -5.82
CA ARG A 178 -1.16 -0.23 -7.02
C ARG A 178 -1.93 1.07 -6.79
N LEU A 179 -2.56 1.22 -5.62
CA LEU A 179 -3.20 2.49 -5.24
C LEU A 179 -2.17 3.64 -5.23
N VAL A 180 -0.99 3.43 -4.64
CA VAL A 180 0.07 4.46 -4.57
C VAL A 180 0.60 4.80 -5.96
N ILE A 181 0.92 3.79 -6.78
CA ILE A 181 1.39 4.00 -8.16
C ILE A 181 0.34 4.80 -8.96
N THR A 182 -0.94 4.47 -8.78
CA THR A 182 -2.03 5.20 -9.45
C THR A 182 -2.16 6.64 -8.93
N LEU A 183 -1.91 6.88 -7.64
CA LEU A 183 -1.86 8.24 -7.07
C LEU A 183 -0.73 9.06 -7.68
N ILE A 184 0.49 8.53 -7.74
CA ILE A 184 1.64 9.22 -8.38
C ILE A 184 1.35 9.51 -9.84
N ARG A 185 0.88 8.52 -10.61
CA ARG A 185 0.49 8.71 -12.02
C ARG A 185 -0.59 9.79 -12.16
N THR A 186 -1.56 9.81 -11.26
CA THR A 186 -2.60 10.85 -11.27
C THR A 186 -2.02 12.22 -10.91
N ALA A 187 -1.08 12.32 -9.96
CA ALA A 187 -0.39 13.57 -9.64
C ALA A 187 0.38 14.11 -10.87
N VAL A 188 1.07 13.24 -11.61
CA VAL A 188 1.74 13.61 -12.88
C VAL A 188 0.73 14.08 -13.93
N LYS A 189 -0.45 13.48 -14.03
CA LYS A 189 -1.55 13.96 -14.89
C LYS A 189 -1.94 15.41 -14.56
N TYR A 190 -1.84 15.80 -13.30
CA TYR A 190 -2.10 17.16 -12.82
C TYR A 190 -0.86 18.08 -12.80
N GLY A 191 0.25 17.64 -13.40
CA GLY A 191 1.44 18.45 -13.61
C GLY A 191 2.52 18.31 -12.54
N ALA A 192 2.44 17.34 -11.63
CA ALA A 192 3.53 17.08 -10.70
C ALA A 192 4.76 16.50 -11.42
N ALA A 193 5.96 16.99 -11.07
CA ALA A 193 7.21 16.35 -11.40
C ALA A 193 7.48 15.21 -10.38
N ALA A 194 7.63 13.98 -10.86
CA ALA A 194 7.79 12.80 -10.00
C ALA A 194 9.03 11.99 -10.41
N ALA A 195 9.90 11.68 -9.44
CA ALA A 195 11.08 10.84 -9.65
C ALA A 195 11.31 9.92 -8.44
N SER A 196 11.33 8.60 -8.69
CA SER A 196 11.80 7.59 -7.74
C SER A 196 13.32 7.46 -7.80
N ARG A 197 13.93 6.79 -6.83
CA ARG A 197 15.38 6.62 -6.72
C ARG A 197 16.13 7.97 -6.63
N VAL A 198 15.55 8.93 -5.93
CA VAL A 198 16.13 10.25 -5.63
C VAL A 198 16.20 10.44 -4.14
N LYS A 199 17.40 10.35 -3.58
CA LYS A 199 17.68 10.43 -2.15
C LYS A 199 18.02 11.86 -1.73
N VAL A 200 17.19 12.46 -0.88
CA VAL A 200 17.48 13.75 -0.27
C VAL A 200 18.60 13.57 0.76
N THR A 201 19.62 14.41 0.68
CA THR A 201 20.84 14.36 1.51
C THR A 201 20.99 15.58 2.42
N GLU A 202 20.38 16.72 2.08
CA GLU A 202 20.49 17.96 2.85
C GLU A 202 19.23 18.83 2.65
N ILE A 203 18.79 19.51 3.69
CA ILE A 203 17.77 20.56 3.63
C ILE A 203 18.44 21.93 3.52
N LEU A 204 18.23 22.61 2.41
CA LEU A 204 18.80 23.93 2.16
C LEU A 204 18.00 25.01 2.91
N LYS A 205 18.73 25.99 3.46
CA LYS A 205 18.13 27.11 4.22
C LYS A 205 18.57 28.45 3.65
N ASP A 206 17.65 29.40 3.63
CA ASP A 206 17.96 30.78 3.30
C ASP A 206 18.71 31.49 4.46
N GLY A 207 19.10 32.74 4.23
CA GLY A 207 19.80 33.55 5.24
C GLY A 207 18.99 33.84 6.51
N ARG A 208 17.73 33.45 6.59
CA ARG A 208 16.84 33.56 7.75
C ARG A 208 16.58 32.20 8.43
N GLY A 209 17.22 31.14 7.96
CA GLY A 209 17.06 29.79 8.48
C GLY A 209 15.80 29.07 8.03
N ARG A 210 15.08 29.62 7.02
CA ARG A 210 13.90 29.00 6.43
C ARG A 210 14.33 27.99 5.38
N ALA A 211 13.67 26.80 5.36
CA ALA A 211 13.86 25.83 4.31
C ALA A 211 13.46 26.41 2.94
N CYS A 212 14.33 26.29 1.94
CA CYS A 212 14.15 26.84 0.60
C CYS A 212 14.46 25.84 -0.53
N GLY A 213 14.78 24.60 -0.21
CA GLY A 213 15.08 23.54 -1.16
C GLY A 213 15.81 22.38 -0.50
N VAL A 214 16.31 21.46 -1.33
CA VAL A 214 17.08 20.29 -0.89
C VAL A 214 18.25 20.04 -1.82
N LYS A 215 19.33 19.39 -1.29
CA LYS A 215 20.24 18.61 -2.13
C LYS A 215 19.75 17.16 -2.15
N ALA A 216 19.90 16.53 -3.27
CA ALA A 216 19.54 15.14 -3.48
C ALA A 216 20.54 14.46 -4.41
N VAL A 217 20.52 13.14 -4.43
CA VAL A 217 21.32 12.32 -5.36
C VAL A 217 20.35 11.45 -6.15
N ASP A 218 20.45 11.50 -7.48
CA ASP A 218 19.82 10.51 -8.35
C ASP A 218 20.61 9.20 -8.24
N LEU A 219 20.01 8.21 -7.60
CA LEU A 219 20.68 6.94 -7.31
C LEU A 219 20.93 6.09 -8.58
N GLU A 220 20.18 6.33 -9.66
CA GLU A 220 20.41 5.63 -10.94
C GLU A 220 21.68 6.09 -11.65
N THR A 221 22.04 7.36 -11.49
CA THR A 221 23.17 7.97 -12.22
C THR A 221 24.30 8.42 -11.31
N GLY A 222 24.07 8.52 -10.00
CA GLY A 222 24.99 9.12 -9.04
C GLY A 222 25.07 10.65 -9.11
N ASN A 223 24.25 11.31 -9.93
CA ASN A 223 24.29 12.77 -10.10
C ASN A 223 23.69 13.49 -8.90
N GLU A 224 24.36 14.54 -8.45
CA GLU A 224 23.83 15.45 -7.45
C GLU A 224 22.81 16.42 -8.07
N LEU A 225 21.72 16.68 -7.33
CA LEU A 225 20.64 17.56 -7.71
C LEU A 225 20.42 18.63 -6.64
N THR A 226 20.08 19.82 -7.06
CA THR A 226 19.55 20.87 -6.17
C THR A 226 18.11 21.17 -6.61
N ILE A 227 17.17 21.00 -5.70
CA ILE A 227 15.73 21.22 -5.96
C ILE A 227 15.26 22.38 -5.08
N GLU A 228 14.89 23.49 -5.71
CA GLU A 228 14.38 24.67 -5.01
C GLU A 228 12.87 24.55 -4.77
N ALA A 229 12.41 24.88 -3.56
CA ALA A 229 11.00 24.87 -3.22
C ALA A 229 10.66 25.90 -2.13
N ASP A 230 9.47 26.49 -2.20
CA ASP A 230 8.96 27.39 -1.17
C ASP A 230 8.54 26.66 0.11
N ARG A 231 8.11 25.41 -0.04
CA ARG A 231 7.62 24.55 1.04
C ARG A 231 8.09 23.13 0.83
N ILE A 232 8.57 22.51 1.90
CA ILE A 232 9.00 21.11 1.91
C ILE A 232 8.07 20.34 2.84
N ILE A 233 7.52 19.22 2.34
CA ILE A 233 6.68 18.32 3.13
C ILE A 233 7.37 16.96 3.26
N ASN A 234 7.82 16.66 4.49
CA ASN A 234 8.37 15.35 4.84
C ASN A 234 7.23 14.37 5.10
N ALA A 235 7.06 13.40 4.19
CA ALA A 235 6.08 12.32 4.22
C ALA A 235 6.75 10.94 4.17
N THR A 236 7.96 10.82 4.75
CA THR A 236 8.81 9.62 4.65
C THR A 236 8.43 8.49 5.62
N GLY A 237 7.29 8.60 6.31
CA GLY A 237 6.74 7.51 7.13
C GLY A 237 7.67 7.10 8.26
N VAL A 238 8.23 5.88 8.22
CA VAL A 238 9.14 5.38 9.26
C VAL A 238 10.49 6.09 9.29
N TRP A 239 10.90 6.74 8.18
CA TRP A 239 12.13 7.54 8.07
C TRP A 239 11.91 9.03 8.41
N THR A 240 10.76 9.40 8.99
CA THR A 240 10.43 10.81 9.30
C THR A 240 11.49 11.47 10.15
N GLU A 241 12.02 10.81 11.20
CA GLU A 241 13.05 11.36 12.08
C GLU A 241 14.37 11.58 11.35
N GLN A 242 14.84 10.57 10.60
CA GLN A 242 16.08 10.69 9.82
C GLN A 242 16.03 11.86 8.82
N THR A 243 14.88 12.05 8.16
CA THR A 243 14.70 13.18 7.22
C THR A 243 14.61 14.51 7.95
N GLN A 244 14.03 14.57 9.14
CA GLN A 244 14.02 15.79 9.98
C GLN A 244 15.42 16.19 10.44
N ASP A 245 16.26 15.22 10.78
CA ASP A 245 17.63 15.45 11.25
C ASP A 245 18.48 16.16 10.18
N LEU A 246 18.19 15.95 8.88
CA LEU A 246 18.82 16.71 7.79
C LEU A 246 18.56 18.22 7.88
N ALA A 247 17.48 18.63 8.53
CA ALA A 247 17.17 20.03 8.77
C ALA A 247 17.91 20.61 9.98
N GLY A 248 18.49 19.79 10.87
CA GLY A 248 19.21 20.23 12.07
C GLY A 248 18.34 21.03 13.05
N GLY A 249 17.01 20.82 13.02
CA GLY A 249 16.05 21.47 13.91
C GLY A 249 15.81 20.66 15.18
N THR A 250 15.24 21.31 16.21
CA THR A 250 14.81 20.65 17.46
C THR A 250 13.32 20.30 17.46
N GLY A 251 12.58 20.74 16.44
CA GLY A 251 11.16 20.47 16.24
C GLY A 251 10.92 19.16 15.48
N GLY A 252 9.66 18.73 15.42
CA GLY A 252 9.25 17.61 14.59
C GLY A 252 8.48 16.52 15.33
N LEU A 253 8.38 15.37 14.68
CA LEU A 253 7.65 14.19 15.15
C LEU A 253 8.63 13.12 15.63
N LYS A 254 8.25 12.39 16.67
CA LYS A 254 8.88 11.13 17.04
C LYS A 254 8.02 9.97 16.58
N VAL A 255 8.64 9.01 15.90
CA VAL A 255 7.98 7.87 15.30
C VAL A 255 8.51 6.58 15.91
N LEU A 256 7.62 5.83 16.57
CA LEU A 256 7.90 4.46 16.98
C LEU A 256 7.55 3.51 15.83
N THR A 257 8.40 2.54 15.61
CA THR A 257 8.17 1.52 14.58
C THR A 257 7.64 0.23 15.19
N SER A 258 6.58 -0.32 14.59
CA SER A 258 6.04 -1.62 14.95
C SER A 258 5.97 -2.51 13.71
N LYS A 259 6.59 -3.69 13.81
CA LYS A 259 6.56 -4.70 12.75
C LYS A 259 5.22 -5.44 12.76
N GLY A 260 4.65 -5.63 11.56
CA GLY A 260 3.52 -6.51 11.33
C GLY A 260 3.80 -7.41 10.15
N ILE A 261 3.68 -8.74 10.33
CA ILE A 261 3.88 -9.68 9.25
C ILE A 261 2.56 -10.22 8.71
N HIS A 262 2.61 -10.72 7.49
CA HIS A 262 1.52 -11.48 6.88
C HIS A 262 2.08 -12.73 6.22
N ILE A 263 1.30 -13.81 6.28
CA ILE A 263 1.53 -15.01 5.47
C ILE A 263 0.51 -15.05 4.33
N VAL A 264 0.90 -15.64 3.23
CA VAL A 264 0.06 -15.84 2.04
C VAL A 264 -0.06 -17.34 1.80
N ILE A 265 -1.31 -17.81 1.61
CA ILE A 265 -1.60 -19.22 1.32
C ILE A 265 -2.47 -19.35 0.07
N PRO A 266 -2.44 -20.48 -0.66
CA PRO A 266 -3.24 -20.68 -1.86
C PRO A 266 -4.74 -20.53 -1.62
N ARG A 267 -5.47 -20.05 -2.61
CA ARG A 267 -6.92 -19.80 -2.52
C ARG A 267 -7.72 -21.06 -2.23
N GLU A 268 -7.32 -22.18 -2.80
CA GLU A 268 -7.96 -23.49 -2.66
C GLU A 268 -7.85 -24.10 -1.26
N ARG A 269 -6.91 -23.62 -0.44
CA ARG A 269 -6.69 -24.12 0.93
C ARG A 269 -7.86 -23.80 1.87
N ILE A 270 -8.56 -22.69 1.63
CA ILE A 270 -9.77 -22.29 2.35
C ILE A 270 -10.87 -22.00 1.33
N LYS A 271 -12.00 -22.69 1.43
CA LYS A 271 -13.13 -22.58 0.47
C LYS A 271 -14.14 -21.50 0.84
N ALA A 272 -13.86 -20.70 1.88
CA ALA A 272 -14.75 -19.67 2.36
C ALA A 272 -15.03 -18.58 1.32
N THR A 273 -16.21 -17.97 1.40
CA THR A 273 -16.64 -16.84 0.56
C THR A 273 -16.49 -15.48 1.24
N THR A 274 -16.11 -15.48 2.52
CA THR A 274 -15.94 -14.29 3.35
C THR A 274 -14.57 -14.32 4.00
N GLY A 275 -14.05 -13.16 4.39
CA GLY A 275 -12.92 -13.07 5.30
C GLY A 275 -13.32 -13.40 6.75
N LEU A 276 -12.33 -13.53 7.61
CA LEU A 276 -12.51 -13.77 9.04
C LEU A 276 -11.78 -12.69 9.83
N PHE A 277 -12.45 -12.18 10.86
CA PHE A 277 -11.91 -11.22 11.82
C PHE A 277 -11.81 -11.89 13.18
N LEU A 278 -10.58 -12.03 13.68
CA LEU A 278 -10.29 -12.68 14.95
C LEU A 278 -9.68 -11.68 15.92
N ARG A 279 -10.05 -11.77 17.18
CA ARG A 279 -9.38 -11.03 18.26
C ARG A 279 -8.31 -11.92 18.88
N THR A 280 -7.10 -11.43 18.92
CA THR A 280 -6.00 -12.05 19.65
C THR A 280 -5.80 -11.34 20.99
N GLU A 281 -4.96 -11.86 21.86
CA GLU A 281 -4.65 -11.23 23.14
C GLU A 281 -4.01 -9.84 22.99
N LYS A 282 -3.18 -9.67 21.96
CA LYS A 282 -2.42 -8.44 21.72
C LYS A 282 -3.03 -7.53 20.65
N SER A 283 -3.73 -8.11 19.66
CA SER A 283 -4.15 -7.36 18.47
C SER A 283 -5.42 -7.95 17.84
N VAL A 284 -5.49 -7.91 16.53
CA VAL A 284 -6.49 -8.56 15.68
C VAL A 284 -5.79 -9.29 14.56
N LEU A 285 -6.29 -10.46 14.21
CA LEU A 285 -5.85 -11.22 13.06
C LEU A 285 -6.97 -11.23 12.02
N PHE A 286 -6.60 -10.99 10.78
CA PHE A 286 -7.49 -11.11 9.64
C PHE A 286 -7.10 -12.30 8.78
N ILE A 287 -8.09 -13.02 8.25
CA ILE A 287 -7.96 -13.97 7.15
C ILE A 287 -8.71 -13.35 5.99
N ILE A 288 -7.98 -12.84 5.00
CA ILE A 288 -8.52 -11.98 3.95
C ILE A 288 -8.48 -12.72 2.62
N PRO A 289 -9.63 -12.97 1.96
CA PRO A 289 -9.64 -13.60 0.65
C PRO A 289 -9.12 -12.62 -0.41
N TRP A 290 -8.27 -13.13 -1.27
CA TRP A 290 -7.84 -12.49 -2.51
C TRP A 290 -8.25 -13.34 -3.71
N GLN A 291 -7.96 -12.93 -4.92
CA GLN A 291 -8.39 -13.67 -6.11
C GLN A 291 -7.79 -15.09 -6.14
N HIS A 292 -6.46 -15.20 -5.97
CA HIS A 292 -5.72 -16.45 -6.12
C HIS A 292 -5.12 -16.97 -4.81
N TYR A 293 -5.31 -16.26 -3.70
CA TYR A 293 -4.70 -16.60 -2.40
C TYR A 293 -5.48 -16.01 -1.23
N TRP A 294 -5.01 -16.29 -0.03
CA TRP A 294 -5.43 -15.65 1.21
C TRP A 294 -4.26 -14.90 1.82
N VAL A 295 -4.54 -13.75 2.40
CA VAL A 295 -3.61 -12.99 3.25
C VAL A 295 -4.04 -13.16 4.69
N ILE A 296 -3.12 -13.64 5.54
CA ILE A 296 -3.38 -13.86 6.97
C ILE A 296 -2.38 -13.04 7.78
N GLY A 297 -2.87 -12.25 8.71
CA GLY A 297 -2.07 -11.37 9.56
C GLY A 297 -2.94 -10.46 10.42
N THR A 298 -2.37 -9.78 11.40
CA THR A 298 -0.98 -9.39 11.44
C THR A 298 -0.43 -9.50 12.86
N THR A 299 0.89 -9.57 13.00
CA THR A 299 1.58 -9.39 14.28
C THR A 299 1.67 -7.90 14.66
N ASP A 300 2.13 -7.60 15.86
CA ASP A 300 2.36 -6.23 16.34
C ASP A 300 3.51 -6.26 17.36
N THR A 301 4.75 -6.17 16.86
CA THR A 301 5.98 -6.26 17.63
C THR A 301 6.81 -5.00 17.47
N ALA A 302 7.42 -4.51 18.57
CA ALA A 302 8.32 -3.36 18.49
C ALA A 302 9.50 -3.69 17.56
N TRP A 303 9.95 -2.70 16.76
CA TRP A 303 11.03 -2.87 15.81
C TRP A 303 12.20 -1.97 16.16
N HIS A 304 13.41 -2.53 16.23
CA HIS A 304 14.64 -1.83 16.64
C HIS A 304 15.80 -2.00 15.65
N GLU A 305 15.56 -2.74 14.55
CA GLU A 305 16.54 -3.00 13.51
C GLU A 305 16.48 -1.94 12.39
N GLN A 306 17.22 -2.13 11.32
CA GLN A 306 17.20 -1.25 10.15
C GLN A 306 15.80 -1.13 9.55
N LEU A 307 15.45 0.07 9.06
CA LEU A 307 14.09 0.38 8.61
C LEU A 307 13.80 -0.11 7.18
N GLU A 308 14.85 -0.33 6.39
CA GLU A 308 14.76 -0.54 4.94
C GLU A 308 14.14 -1.89 4.60
N HIS A 309 14.53 -2.94 5.31
CA HIS A 309 14.19 -4.32 4.95
C HIS A 309 13.63 -5.14 6.11
N PRO A 310 12.46 -4.76 6.66
CA PRO A 310 11.83 -5.60 7.68
C PRO A 310 11.45 -6.96 7.06
N VAL A 311 11.74 -8.03 7.78
CA VAL A 311 11.45 -9.40 7.37
C VAL A 311 10.71 -10.14 8.48
N PRO A 312 9.88 -11.15 8.13
CA PRO A 312 9.31 -12.07 9.11
C PRO A 312 10.39 -12.94 9.74
N THR A 313 10.18 -13.31 10.98
CA THR A 313 10.95 -14.37 11.66
C THR A 313 10.16 -15.67 11.68
N SER A 314 10.80 -16.78 11.98
CA SER A 314 10.13 -18.06 12.19
C SER A 314 9.11 -17.99 13.35
N GLU A 315 9.41 -17.24 14.42
CA GLU A 315 8.49 -17.02 15.53
C GLU A 315 7.26 -16.19 15.14
N ASP A 316 7.42 -15.17 14.27
CA ASP A 316 6.29 -14.42 13.73
C ASP A 316 5.35 -15.31 12.90
N ILE A 317 5.92 -16.19 12.08
CA ILE A 317 5.14 -17.11 11.23
C ILE A 317 4.36 -18.09 12.11
N ASP A 318 5.01 -18.69 13.12
CA ASP A 318 4.35 -19.59 14.06
C ASP A 318 3.23 -18.89 14.82
N TYR A 319 3.46 -17.65 15.30
CA TYR A 319 2.42 -16.85 15.95
C TYR A 319 1.17 -16.68 15.07
N VAL A 320 1.35 -16.37 13.78
CA VAL A 320 0.22 -16.20 12.85
C VAL A 320 -0.50 -17.52 12.60
N LEU A 321 0.24 -18.61 12.40
CA LEU A 321 -0.32 -19.95 12.23
C LEU A 321 -1.11 -20.42 13.46
N ASP A 322 -0.55 -20.27 14.65
CA ASP A 322 -1.17 -20.68 15.91
C ASP A 322 -2.52 -19.98 16.11
N HIS A 323 -2.56 -18.65 15.95
CA HIS A 323 -3.80 -17.88 16.11
C HIS A 323 -4.83 -18.17 15.03
N ALA A 324 -4.41 -18.40 13.77
CA ALA A 324 -5.32 -18.83 12.73
C ALA A 324 -5.89 -20.21 13.03
N ASN A 325 -5.04 -21.14 13.54
CA ASN A 325 -5.41 -22.49 13.87
C ASN A 325 -6.25 -22.65 15.14
N GLU A 326 -6.37 -21.60 15.97
CA GLU A 326 -7.37 -21.61 17.05
C GLU A 326 -8.78 -21.87 16.51
N VAL A 327 -9.07 -21.38 15.29
CA VAL A 327 -10.43 -21.41 14.72
C VAL A 327 -10.53 -22.22 13.41
N LEU A 328 -9.43 -22.63 12.78
CA LEU A 328 -9.44 -23.36 11.50
C LEU A 328 -9.36 -24.88 11.69
N ASP A 329 -10.12 -25.60 10.87
CA ASP A 329 -10.12 -27.06 10.74
C ASP A 329 -10.31 -27.44 9.25
N PRO A 330 -9.36 -28.11 8.60
CA PRO A 330 -8.07 -28.56 9.13
C PRO A 330 -7.08 -27.41 9.38
N PRO A 331 -6.13 -27.61 10.32
CA PRO A 331 -5.17 -26.56 10.66
C PRO A 331 -4.23 -26.27 9.48
N LEU A 332 -3.75 -25.01 9.39
CA LEU A 332 -2.71 -24.60 8.47
C LEU A 332 -1.33 -25.01 8.99
N THR A 333 -0.44 -25.29 8.07
CA THR A 333 0.97 -25.63 8.35
C THR A 333 1.90 -24.68 7.58
N ARG A 334 3.19 -24.73 7.87
CA ARG A 334 4.21 -24.00 7.10
C ARG A 334 4.21 -24.38 5.62
N ASP A 335 3.88 -25.64 5.29
CA ASP A 335 3.80 -26.11 3.91
C ASP A 335 2.66 -25.49 3.11
N ASP A 336 1.66 -24.93 3.77
CA ASP A 336 0.58 -24.18 3.10
C ASP A 336 1.04 -22.77 2.67
N ILE A 337 2.15 -22.24 3.21
CA ILE A 337 2.60 -20.88 2.95
C ILE A 337 3.28 -20.81 1.58
N ILE A 338 2.80 -19.90 0.73
CA ILE A 338 3.39 -19.60 -0.58
C ILE A 338 4.15 -18.27 -0.58
N GLY A 339 4.03 -17.47 0.47
CA GLY A 339 4.74 -16.23 0.59
C GLY A 339 4.53 -15.58 1.95
N THR A 340 5.42 -14.67 2.29
CA THR A 340 5.34 -13.84 3.48
C THR A 340 5.76 -12.41 3.14
N TYR A 341 5.39 -11.46 3.97
CA TYR A 341 5.94 -10.12 3.95
C TYR A 341 5.81 -9.44 5.30
N ALA A 342 6.73 -8.51 5.59
CA ALA A 342 6.72 -7.69 6.79
C ALA A 342 6.66 -6.20 6.43
N GLY A 343 5.93 -5.43 7.21
CA GLY A 343 5.86 -3.98 7.10
C GLY A 343 5.98 -3.30 8.44
N LEU A 344 6.53 -2.09 8.45
CA LEU A 344 6.67 -1.26 9.64
C LEU A 344 5.55 -0.22 9.70
N ARG A 345 4.90 -0.10 10.86
CA ARG A 345 3.91 0.95 11.12
C ARG A 345 4.61 2.17 11.72
N PRO A 346 4.46 3.37 11.14
CA PRO A 346 4.91 4.61 11.76
C PRO A 346 3.91 5.04 12.82
N LEU A 347 4.14 4.72 14.08
CA LEU A 347 3.31 5.09 15.20
C LEU A 347 3.84 6.36 15.83
N LEU A 348 2.97 7.37 16.03
CA LEU A 348 3.34 8.58 16.73
C LEU A 348 3.58 8.31 18.21
N GLN A 349 4.68 8.82 18.72
CA GLN A 349 5.03 8.73 20.12
C GLN A 349 4.19 9.73 20.94
N PRO A 350 3.42 9.30 21.96
CA PRO A 350 2.79 10.23 22.91
C PRO A 350 3.85 10.98 23.72
N LYS A 351 3.51 12.15 24.25
CA LYS A 351 4.41 12.96 25.07
C LYS A 351 4.92 12.28 26.35
N VAL A 352 4.27 11.18 26.79
CA VAL A 352 4.68 10.35 27.94
C VAL A 352 4.64 8.89 27.54
N LEU A 353 5.74 8.15 27.72
CA LEU A 353 5.99 6.87 27.09
C LEU A 353 6.24 5.71 28.03
N ASP A 354 5.63 4.59 27.61
CA ASP A 354 6.08 3.25 27.91
C ASP A 354 6.20 2.51 26.55
N GLU A 355 7.41 2.23 26.09
CA GLU A 355 7.72 1.60 24.79
C GLU A 355 7.04 0.22 24.63
N SER A 356 6.76 -0.45 25.75
CA SER A 356 6.06 -1.75 25.74
C SER A 356 4.59 -1.69 25.29
N LYS A 357 4.03 -0.47 25.09
CA LYS A 357 2.63 -0.23 24.78
C LYS A 357 2.39 0.37 23.39
N SER A 358 3.19 0.00 22.40
CA SER A 358 3.10 0.50 21.02
C SER A 358 1.69 0.36 20.40
N THR A 359 0.90 -0.66 20.78
CA THR A 359 -0.48 -0.86 20.31
C THR A 359 -1.47 0.20 20.81
N LYS A 360 -1.16 0.92 21.87
CA LYS A 360 -2.00 1.97 22.48
C LYS A 360 -1.63 3.38 22.02
N VAL A 361 -0.56 3.51 21.23
CA VAL A 361 -0.16 4.80 20.66
C VAL A 361 -1.23 5.27 19.67
N SER A 362 -1.50 6.57 19.65
CA SER A 362 -2.46 7.17 18.73
C SER A 362 -2.14 6.79 17.28
N ARG A 363 -3.18 6.41 16.52
CA ARG A 363 -3.10 6.18 15.08
C ARG A 363 -3.69 7.34 14.27
N GLU A 364 -3.98 8.45 14.93
CA GLU A 364 -4.27 9.70 14.26
C GLU A 364 -2.98 10.25 13.67
N HIS A 365 -3.08 10.92 12.52
CA HIS A 365 -1.94 11.61 11.94
C HIS A 365 -1.69 12.94 12.66
N THR A 366 -0.45 13.40 12.61
CA THR A 366 -0.07 14.71 13.08
C THR A 366 0.77 15.40 12.03
N VAL A 367 0.48 16.68 11.79
CA VAL A 367 1.29 17.57 10.96
C VAL A 367 1.94 18.59 11.88
N THR A 368 3.24 18.83 11.72
CA THR A 368 3.98 19.80 12.53
C THR A 368 5.05 20.52 11.69
N GLU A 369 5.36 21.75 12.06
CA GLU A 369 6.51 22.45 11.50
C GLU A 369 7.81 21.92 12.14
N VAL A 370 8.77 21.55 11.30
CA VAL A 370 10.12 21.10 11.71
C VAL A 370 11.03 22.32 11.89
N ILE A 371 11.11 23.11 10.84
CA ILE A 371 11.70 24.45 10.77
C ILE A 371 10.82 25.30 9.87
N PRO A 372 10.90 26.64 9.89
CA PRO A 372 10.15 27.47 8.97
C PRO A 372 10.33 27.00 7.51
N GLY A 373 9.22 26.75 6.81
CA GLY A 373 9.21 26.25 5.42
C GLY A 373 9.30 24.74 5.25
N MET A 374 9.54 23.97 6.33
CA MET A 374 9.48 22.52 6.29
C MET A 374 8.50 21.98 7.31
N VAL A 375 7.57 21.16 6.88
CA VAL A 375 6.62 20.44 7.72
C VAL A 375 6.83 18.93 7.61
N ALA A 376 6.46 18.20 8.68
CA ALA A 376 6.45 16.74 8.68
C ALA A 376 5.06 16.22 9.01
N ILE A 377 4.71 15.08 8.41
CA ILE A 377 3.50 14.34 8.71
C ILE A 377 3.83 12.88 9.00
N ALA A 378 3.26 12.33 10.06
CA ALA A 378 3.35 10.92 10.39
C ALA A 378 2.08 10.41 11.08
N GLY A 379 1.98 9.07 11.23
CA GLY A 379 0.81 8.40 11.76
C GLY A 379 -0.28 8.18 10.71
N GLY A 380 -1.52 8.03 11.16
CA GLY A 380 -2.68 7.83 10.29
C GLY A 380 -2.82 6.41 9.73
N LYS A 381 -3.59 6.27 8.66
CA LYS A 381 -3.96 4.98 8.05
C LYS A 381 -4.06 5.09 6.54
N LEU A 382 -3.88 3.95 5.85
CA LEU A 382 -4.14 3.83 4.42
C LEU A 382 -5.52 4.40 4.04
N THR A 383 -6.57 4.07 4.79
CA THR A 383 -7.95 4.53 4.52
C THR A 383 -8.08 6.05 4.50
N THR A 384 -7.35 6.77 5.35
CA THR A 384 -7.48 8.23 5.55
C THR A 384 -6.36 9.02 4.86
N TYR A 385 -5.57 8.40 3.97
CA TYR A 385 -4.43 9.05 3.31
C TYR A 385 -4.82 10.40 2.67
N ARG A 386 -6.02 10.50 2.09
CA ARG A 386 -6.49 11.71 1.43
C ARG A 386 -6.67 12.87 2.42
N VAL A 387 -7.26 12.60 3.58
CA VAL A 387 -7.41 13.61 4.65
C VAL A 387 -6.05 14.02 5.18
N MET A 388 -5.15 13.06 5.39
CA MET A 388 -3.77 13.33 5.76
C MET A 388 -3.07 14.26 4.75
N ALA A 389 -3.27 14.00 3.46
CA ALA A 389 -2.72 14.83 2.39
C ALA A 389 -3.29 16.24 2.39
N GLU A 390 -4.62 16.37 2.48
CA GLU A 390 -5.31 17.65 2.57
C GLU A 390 -4.82 18.48 3.77
N ASP A 391 -4.71 17.86 4.93
CA ASP A 391 -4.25 18.52 6.16
C ASP A 391 -2.78 18.96 6.06
N ALA A 392 -1.90 18.14 5.50
CA ALA A 392 -0.49 18.47 5.31
C ALA A 392 -0.32 19.66 4.34
N VAL A 393 -1.03 19.64 3.21
CA VAL A 393 -0.99 20.74 2.24
C VAL A 393 -1.59 22.01 2.85
N ASN A 394 -2.75 21.94 3.52
CA ASN A 394 -3.35 23.08 4.19
C ASN A 394 -2.42 23.71 5.22
N PHE A 395 -1.76 22.88 6.04
CA PHE A 395 -0.81 23.34 7.05
C PHE A 395 0.40 24.04 6.41
N ALA A 396 0.99 23.44 5.36
CA ALA A 396 2.14 24.00 4.67
C ALA A 396 1.81 25.32 3.94
N LEU A 397 0.59 25.46 3.40
CA LEU A 397 0.13 26.67 2.72
C LEU A 397 -0.21 27.81 3.70
N GLY A 398 -0.62 27.48 4.92
CA GLY A 398 -1.22 28.41 5.85
C GLY A 398 -2.67 28.77 5.50
N GLU A 399 -3.40 29.33 6.47
CA GLU A 399 -4.85 29.50 6.40
C GLU A 399 -5.36 30.28 5.16
N SER A 400 -4.70 31.39 4.82
CA SER A 400 -5.12 32.27 3.73
C SER A 400 -5.02 31.57 2.37
N LEU A 401 -3.87 30.96 2.07
CA LEU A 401 -3.64 30.31 0.78
C LEU A 401 -4.42 29.00 0.66
N ALA A 402 -4.54 28.25 1.76
CA ALA A 402 -5.36 27.04 1.80
C ALA A 402 -6.86 27.33 1.50
N LYS A 403 -7.40 28.45 2.01
CA LYS A 403 -8.76 28.90 1.67
C LYS A 403 -8.89 29.34 0.22
N ALA A 404 -7.87 30.00 -0.35
CA ALA A 404 -7.87 30.44 -1.73
C ALA A 404 -7.74 29.28 -2.72
N ARG A 405 -7.10 28.19 -2.33
CA ARG A 405 -6.88 26.98 -3.13
C ARG A 405 -7.31 25.73 -2.36
N PRO A 406 -8.63 25.49 -2.20
CA PRO A 406 -9.13 24.35 -1.43
C PRO A 406 -8.85 23.01 -2.12
N SER A 407 -8.76 21.95 -1.34
CA SER A 407 -8.61 20.58 -1.86
C SER A 407 -9.81 20.16 -2.71
N VAL A 408 -9.54 19.51 -3.82
CA VAL A 408 -10.55 18.93 -4.73
C VAL A 408 -10.54 17.40 -4.71
N THR A 409 -9.58 16.78 -4.00
CA THR A 409 -9.31 15.34 -4.04
C THR A 409 -10.45 14.47 -3.50
N ALA A 410 -11.36 15.04 -2.70
CA ALA A 410 -12.55 14.33 -2.21
C ALA A 410 -13.52 13.86 -3.32
N GLN A 411 -13.43 14.44 -4.51
CA GLN A 411 -14.28 14.14 -5.68
C GLN A 411 -13.47 13.82 -6.94
N LEU A 412 -12.14 13.74 -6.82
CA LEU A 412 -11.24 13.54 -7.94
C LEU A 412 -11.05 12.04 -8.20
N PRO A 413 -11.51 11.52 -9.37
CA PRO A 413 -11.24 10.13 -9.74
C PRO A 413 -9.76 9.95 -10.10
N LEU A 414 -9.18 8.85 -9.63
CA LEU A 414 -7.85 8.41 -10.04
C LEU A 414 -7.88 7.86 -11.47
N LEU A 415 -6.71 7.77 -12.10
CA LEU A 415 -6.56 7.07 -13.39
C LEU A 415 -7.18 5.67 -13.31
N GLY A 416 -7.94 5.29 -14.32
CA GLY A 416 -8.68 4.03 -14.33
C GLY A 416 -10.08 4.08 -13.70
N ALA A 417 -10.41 5.13 -12.92
CA ALA A 417 -11.71 5.24 -12.24
C ALA A 417 -12.80 5.84 -13.11
N GLU A 418 -12.49 6.87 -13.88
CA GLU A 418 -13.47 7.53 -14.77
C GLU A 418 -13.82 6.60 -15.93
N GLY A 419 -15.12 6.33 -16.11
CA GLY A 419 -15.59 5.38 -17.13
C GLY A 419 -15.42 3.90 -16.77
N PHE A 420 -15.00 3.56 -15.55
CA PHE A 420 -14.79 2.20 -15.08
C PHE A 420 -16.01 1.30 -15.28
N ASP A 421 -17.21 1.73 -14.88
CA ASP A 421 -18.44 0.96 -15.02
C ASP A 421 -18.72 0.56 -16.48
N ALA A 422 -18.40 1.45 -17.43
CA ALA A 422 -18.59 1.16 -18.85
C ALA A 422 -17.62 0.07 -19.34
N VAL A 423 -16.37 0.11 -18.89
CA VAL A 423 -15.36 -0.92 -19.23
C VAL A 423 -15.68 -2.25 -18.55
N GLU A 424 -16.05 -2.23 -17.25
CA GLU A 424 -16.44 -3.43 -16.52
C GLU A 424 -17.61 -4.15 -17.19
N ASN A 425 -18.66 -3.41 -17.61
CA ASN A 425 -19.82 -3.95 -18.31
C ASN A 425 -19.47 -4.53 -19.71
N GLN A 426 -18.41 -4.03 -20.34
CA GLN A 426 -17.96 -4.48 -21.66
C GLN A 426 -16.79 -5.46 -21.61
N ALA A 427 -16.23 -5.74 -20.42
CA ALA A 427 -14.99 -6.50 -20.26
C ALA A 427 -15.03 -7.85 -20.98
N HIS A 428 -16.13 -8.61 -20.84
CA HIS A 428 -16.30 -9.89 -21.52
C HIS A 428 -16.22 -9.73 -23.05
N ARG A 429 -16.90 -8.73 -23.62
CA ARG A 429 -16.88 -8.47 -25.07
C ARG A 429 -15.49 -8.06 -25.55
N LEU A 430 -14.79 -7.23 -24.77
CA LEU A 430 -13.44 -6.79 -25.07
C LEU A 430 -12.46 -7.97 -25.04
N GLY A 431 -12.61 -8.87 -24.08
CA GLY A 431 -11.70 -10.01 -23.88
C GLY A 431 -11.87 -11.15 -24.87
N VAL A 432 -13.04 -11.28 -25.54
CA VAL A 432 -13.31 -12.35 -26.52
C VAL A 432 -12.25 -12.36 -27.63
N LYS A 433 -11.82 -11.19 -28.13
CA LYS A 433 -10.79 -11.05 -29.16
C LYS A 433 -9.46 -11.71 -28.76
N TYR A 434 -9.13 -11.72 -27.48
CA TYR A 434 -7.86 -12.21 -26.94
C TYR A 434 -7.97 -13.61 -26.34
N GLY A 435 -9.16 -14.22 -26.36
CA GLY A 435 -9.40 -15.54 -25.76
C GLY A 435 -9.28 -15.57 -24.24
N PHE A 436 -9.46 -14.43 -23.55
CA PHE A 436 -9.36 -14.35 -22.10
C PHE A 436 -10.64 -14.85 -21.43
N ASP A 437 -10.47 -15.67 -20.39
CA ASP A 437 -11.55 -16.13 -19.53
C ASP A 437 -12.05 -15.03 -18.56
N ALA A 438 -13.10 -15.33 -17.82
CA ALA A 438 -13.74 -14.39 -16.91
C ALA A 438 -12.80 -13.98 -15.74
N ASP A 439 -12.01 -14.91 -15.22
CA ASP A 439 -11.11 -14.66 -14.09
C ASP A 439 -9.97 -13.73 -14.51
N ARG A 440 -9.40 -13.97 -15.70
CA ARG A 440 -8.40 -13.10 -16.31
C ARG A 440 -8.95 -11.69 -16.52
N LEU A 441 -10.14 -11.60 -17.09
CA LEU A 441 -10.77 -10.31 -17.37
C LEU A 441 -11.08 -9.56 -16.08
N GLN A 442 -11.57 -10.24 -15.05
CA GLN A 442 -11.80 -9.63 -13.75
C GLN A 442 -10.50 -9.11 -13.14
N HIS A 443 -9.42 -9.90 -13.21
CA HIS A 443 -8.09 -9.47 -12.78
C HIS A 443 -7.64 -8.17 -13.47
N LEU A 444 -7.70 -8.13 -14.80
CA LEU A 444 -7.27 -6.97 -15.58
C LEU A 444 -8.15 -5.73 -15.35
N VAL A 445 -9.47 -5.91 -15.32
CA VAL A 445 -10.44 -4.83 -15.07
C VAL A 445 -10.21 -4.21 -13.70
N ARG A 446 -9.99 -5.03 -12.67
CA ARG A 446 -9.76 -4.55 -11.30
C ARG A 446 -8.41 -3.87 -11.13
N ARG A 447 -7.43 -4.20 -11.96
CA ARG A 447 -6.10 -3.57 -11.89
C ARG A 447 -6.01 -2.27 -12.70
N TYR A 448 -6.63 -2.22 -13.87
CA TYR A 448 -6.43 -1.14 -14.83
C TYR A 448 -7.67 -0.27 -15.06
N GLY A 449 -8.85 -0.73 -14.67
CA GLY A 449 -10.08 0.03 -14.81
C GLY A 449 -10.32 0.47 -16.25
N SER A 450 -10.62 1.75 -16.45
CA SER A 450 -10.86 2.32 -17.79
C SER A 450 -9.59 2.46 -18.65
N GLU A 451 -8.39 2.15 -18.12
CA GLU A 451 -7.16 2.05 -18.92
C GLU A 451 -6.96 0.64 -19.54
N LEU A 452 -7.88 -0.31 -19.33
CA LEU A 452 -7.80 -1.64 -19.93
C LEU A 452 -7.71 -1.63 -21.47
N PRO A 453 -8.43 -0.76 -22.21
CA PRO A 453 -8.25 -0.65 -23.67
C PRO A 453 -6.83 -0.29 -24.09
N ASP A 454 -6.09 0.48 -23.29
CA ASP A 454 -4.69 0.83 -23.59
C ASP A 454 -3.78 -0.41 -23.47
N LEU A 455 -4.02 -1.27 -22.48
CA LEU A 455 -3.31 -2.56 -22.36
C LEU A 455 -3.61 -3.45 -23.57
N PHE A 456 -4.85 -3.48 -24.04
CA PHE A 456 -5.22 -4.23 -25.23
C PHE A 456 -4.59 -3.68 -26.50
N ALA A 457 -4.47 -2.36 -26.63
CA ALA A 457 -3.73 -1.74 -27.75
C ALA A 457 -2.26 -2.18 -27.78
N THR A 458 -1.61 -2.25 -26.61
CA THR A 458 -0.24 -2.78 -26.50
C THR A 458 -0.16 -4.25 -26.95
N ILE A 459 -1.16 -5.08 -26.62
CA ILE A 459 -1.24 -6.47 -27.10
C ILE A 459 -1.51 -6.54 -28.61
N ASP A 460 -2.28 -5.61 -29.18
CA ASP A 460 -2.53 -5.54 -30.62
C ASP A 460 -1.27 -5.17 -31.39
N GLU A 461 -0.39 -4.34 -30.83
CA GLU A 461 0.92 -3.97 -31.41
C GLU A 461 1.90 -5.14 -31.31
N ASP A 462 1.94 -5.85 -30.20
CA ASP A 462 2.72 -7.07 -30.01
C ASP A 462 1.90 -8.21 -29.39
N PRO A 463 1.35 -9.12 -30.23
CA PRO A 463 0.54 -10.24 -29.75
C PRO A 463 1.26 -11.19 -28.78
N SER A 464 2.59 -11.20 -28.71
CA SER A 464 3.33 -12.02 -27.77
C SER A 464 3.09 -11.59 -26.33
N LEU A 465 2.78 -10.31 -26.10
CA LEU A 465 2.47 -9.73 -24.81
C LEU A 465 1.10 -10.19 -24.24
N GLY A 466 0.20 -10.66 -25.11
CA GLY A 466 -1.07 -11.26 -24.70
C GLY A 466 -0.95 -12.66 -24.08
N LYS A 467 0.24 -13.27 -24.13
CA LYS A 467 0.48 -14.58 -23.50
C LYS A 467 0.65 -14.43 -21.99
N PRO A 468 0.20 -15.42 -21.20
CA PRO A 468 0.54 -15.49 -19.78
C PRO A 468 2.04 -15.73 -19.60
N LEU A 469 2.60 -15.30 -18.45
CA LEU A 469 3.93 -15.71 -18.02
C LEU A 469 3.97 -17.23 -17.80
N GLU A 470 5.04 -17.88 -18.21
CA GLU A 470 5.16 -19.35 -18.13
C GLU A 470 5.11 -19.86 -16.68
N ALA A 471 5.88 -19.25 -15.81
CA ALA A 471 5.95 -19.63 -14.39
C ALA A 471 4.89 -18.97 -13.50
N ALA A 472 4.13 -18.00 -14.02
CA ALA A 472 3.13 -17.25 -13.27
C ALA A 472 1.91 -16.93 -14.16
N PRO A 473 1.15 -17.95 -14.59
CA PRO A 473 0.11 -17.81 -15.61
C PRO A 473 -1.06 -16.90 -15.20
N GLN A 474 -1.16 -16.49 -13.95
CA GLN A 474 -2.12 -15.48 -13.49
C GLN A 474 -1.82 -14.08 -14.04
N PHE A 475 -0.59 -13.81 -14.48
CA PHE A 475 -0.17 -12.54 -15.06
C PHE A 475 0.12 -12.68 -16.56
N LEU A 476 -0.13 -11.59 -17.31
CA LEU A 476 0.25 -11.50 -18.73
C LEU A 476 1.64 -10.84 -18.86
N ARG A 477 2.36 -11.17 -19.93
CA ARG A 477 3.58 -10.47 -20.35
C ARG A 477 3.34 -8.96 -20.51
N ALA A 478 2.15 -8.55 -20.98
CA ALA A 478 1.75 -7.16 -21.09
C ALA A 478 1.73 -6.42 -19.76
N GLU A 479 1.49 -7.11 -18.64
CA GLU A 479 1.52 -6.47 -17.31
C GLU A 479 2.93 -6.14 -16.87
N VAL A 480 3.92 -6.97 -17.22
CA VAL A 480 5.35 -6.69 -17.01
C VAL A 480 5.82 -5.54 -17.91
N HIS A 481 5.47 -5.57 -19.19
CA HIS A 481 5.74 -4.47 -20.11
C HIS A 481 5.17 -3.15 -19.57
N ARG A 482 3.91 -3.15 -19.14
CA ARG A 482 3.26 -1.97 -18.57
C ARG A 482 3.92 -1.49 -17.27
N ALA A 483 4.40 -2.40 -16.43
CA ALA A 483 5.13 -2.06 -15.21
C ALA A 483 6.31 -1.13 -15.50
N CYS A 484 7.06 -1.41 -16.56
CA CYS A 484 8.21 -0.61 -16.99
C CYS A 484 7.80 0.63 -17.81
N ALA A 485 6.96 0.45 -18.83
CA ALA A 485 6.61 1.52 -19.77
C ALA A 485 5.69 2.59 -19.19
N VAL A 486 4.85 2.24 -18.21
CA VAL A 486 3.75 3.09 -17.73
C VAL A 486 3.77 3.34 -16.23
N GLU A 487 4.28 2.39 -15.44
CA GLU A 487 4.14 2.39 -13.98
C GLU A 487 5.46 2.63 -13.23
N GLY A 488 6.53 3.00 -13.95
CA GLY A 488 7.78 3.50 -13.38
C GLY A 488 8.65 2.45 -12.69
N ALA A 489 8.51 1.17 -13.03
CA ALA A 489 9.45 0.17 -12.57
C ALA A 489 10.79 0.33 -13.30
N LEU A 490 11.89 0.40 -12.57
CA LEU A 490 13.25 0.57 -13.09
C LEU A 490 14.12 -0.68 -12.90
N HIS A 491 13.70 -1.57 -11.96
CA HIS A 491 14.42 -2.77 -11.57
C HIS A 491 13.47 -3.97 -11.50
N LEU A 492 14.03 -5.19 -11.56
CA LEU A 492 13.26 -6.42 -11.36
C LEU A 492 12.55 -6.44 -10.01
N GLU A 493 13.20 -5.93 -8.97
CA GLU A 493 12.61 -5.80 -7.64
C GLU A 493 11.29 -5.02 -7.67
N ASP A 494 11.24 -3.87 -8.36
CA ASP A 494 10.04 -3.04 -8.47
C ASP A 494 8.89 -3.82 -9.09
N ILE A 495 9.20 -4.63 -10.13
CA ILE A 495 8.22 -5.46 -10.83
C ILE A 495 7.67 -6.53 -9.89
N PHE A 496 8.57 -7.34 -9.30
CA PHE A 496 8.19 -8.50 -8.51
C PHE A 496 7.52 -8.14 -7.18
N VAL A 497 7.92 -7.03 -6.54
CA VAL A 497 7.42 -6.64 -5.22
C VAL A 497 6.18 -5.76 -5.30
N ALA A 498 6.13 -4.78 -6.22
CA ALA A 498 5.10 -3.74 -6.20
C ALA A 498 4.19 -3.74 -7.44
N ARG A 499 4.54 -4.40 -8.56
CA ARG A 499 3.71 -4.43 -9.78
C ARG A 499 2.97 -5.76 -9.92
N VAL A 500 3.67 -6.87 -10.12
CA VAL A 500 3.05 -8.21 -10.24
C VAL A 500 3.02 -9.00 -8.94
N ARG A 501 3.71 -8.54 -7.89
CA ARG A 501 3.72 -9.10 -6.52
C ARG A 501 4.10 -10.57 -6.38
N LEU A 502 4.78 -11.17 -7.36
CA LEU A 502 5.22 -12.56 -7.31
C LEU A 502 6.16 -12.84 -6.13
N ASN A 503 6.87 -11.82 -5.62
CA ASN A 503 7.68 -11.94 -4.42
C ASN A 503 6.88 -12.48 -3.21
N SER A 504 5.61 -12.09 -3.06
CA SER A 504 4.76 -12.54 -1.95
C SER A 504 3.67 -13.53 -2.36
N GLU A 505 3.50 -13.81 -3.66
CA GLU A 505 2.40 -14.61 -4.19
C GLU A 505 2.87 -15.96 -4.79
N ALA A 506 4.19 -16.20 -4.82
CA ALA A 506 4.80 -17.43 -5.29
C ALA A 506 5.78 -17.99 -4.26
N ARG A 507 5.77 -19.32 -4.08
CA ARG A 507 6.62 -20.02 -3.08
C ARG A 507 8.12 -19.78 -3.31
N ASP A 508 8.53 -19.69 -4.55
CA ASP A 508 9.90 -19.39 -4.97
C ASP A 508 10.18 -17.88 -5.09
N ARG A 509 9.29 -17.03 -4.56
CA ARG A 509 9.39 -15.56 -4.64
C ARG A 509 9.43 -15.03 -6.07
N GLY A 510 8.90 -15.81 -7.02
CA GLY A 510 8.95 -15.50 -8.46
C GLY A 510 10.27 -15.90 -9.13
N GLY A 511 11.08 -16.73 -8.47
CA GLY A 511 12.39 -17.16 -8.97
C GLY A 511 12.35 -17.81 -10.36
N ALA A 512 11.35 -18.65 -10.62
CA ALA A 512 11.14 -19.29 -11.92
C ALA A 512 10.73 -18.33 -13.04
N ALA A 513 10.20 -17.15 -12.70
CA ALA A 513 9.80 -16.14 -13.69
C ALA A 513 10.90 -15.11 -14.01
N ILE A 514 12.04 -15.14 -13.31
CA ILE A 514 13.09 -14.09 -13.42
C ILE A 514 13.53 -13.89 -14.87
N ASP A 515 13.88 -14.96 -15.58
CA ASP A 515 14.47 -14.83 -16.90
C ASP A 515 13.47 -14.22 -17.91
N GLU A 516 12.23 -14.71 -17.93
CA GLU A 516 11.16 -14.20 -18.79
C GLU A 516 10.82 -12.74 -18.47
N VAL A 517 10.66 -12.40 -17.18
CA VAL A 517 10.33 -11.02 -16.74
C VAL A 517 11.49 -10.06 -17.05
N ALA A 518 12.73 -10.51 -16.86
CA ALA A 518 13.92 -9.70 -17.13
C ALA A 518 14.09 -9.38 -18.62
N GLU A 519 13.81 -10.34 -19.51
CA GLU A 519 13.87 -10.11 -20.96
C GLU A 519 12.82 -9.08 -21.41
N ILE A 520 11.60 -9.15 -20.87
CA ILE A 520 10.55 -8.17 -21.17
C ILE A 520 10.96 -6.78 -20.65
N ALA A 521 11.47 -6.72 -19.41
CA ALA A 521 11.91 -5.47 -18.81
C ALA A 521 13.08 -4.85 -19.58
N ALA A 522 14.09 -5.65 -19.97
CA ALA A 522 15.24 -5.22 -20.74
C ALA A 522 14.84 -4.59 -22.08
N ALA A 523 13.88 -5.19 -22.78
CA ALA A 523 13.37 -4.65 -24.04
C ALA A 523 12.72 -3.27 -23.89
N VAL A 524 12.06 -3.00 -22.77
CA VAL A 524 11.40 -1.71 -22.49
C VAL A 524 12.39 -0.68 -21.94
N LEU A 525 13.27 -1.10 -21.02
CA LEU A 525 14.18 -0.22 -20.29
C LEU A 525 15.52 -0.02 -20.99
N GLY A 526 15.76 -0.73 -22.11
CA GLY A 526 16.99 -0.61 -22.87
C GLY A 526 18.22 -1.18 -22.16
N TRP A 527 18.04 -2.23 -21.33
CA TRP A 527 19.18 -2.87 -20.66
C TRP A 527 20.06 -3.61 -21.66
N ASP A 528 21.35 -3.44 -21.52
CA ASP A 528 22.33 -4.31 -22.19
C ASP A 528 22.44 -5.66 -21.45
N GLU A 529 23.20 -6.59 -22.04
CA GLU A 529 23.39 -7.94 -21.49
C GLU A 529 24.02 -7.91 -20.08
N ALA A 530 24.94 -6.98 -19.84
CA ALA A 530 25.60 -6.86 -18.53
C ALA A 530 24.62 -6.40 -17.45
N ARG A 531 23.78 -5.39 -17.76
CA ARG A 531 22.73 -4.93 -16.85
C ARG A 531 21.66 -6.00 -16.64
N LEU A 532 21.24 -6.69 -17.68
CA LEU A 532 20.26 -7.78 -17.59
C LEU A 532 20.72 -8.87 -16.61
N GLU A 533 21.95 -9.34 -16.73
CA GLU A 533 22.49 -10.37 -15.84
C GLU A 533 22.71 -9.84 -14.41
N GLN A 534 23.09 -8.58 -14.25
CA GLN A 534 23.18 -7.94 -12.94
C GLN A 534 21.83 -7.91 -12.21
N GLU A 535 20.76 -7.49 -12.90
CA GLU A 535 19.40 -7.44 -12.36
C GLU A 535 18.91 -8.82 -11.93
N LYS A 536 19.10 -9.84 -12.78
CA LYS A 536 18.78 -11.24 -12.46
C LYS A 536 19.55 -11.73 -11.23
N SER A 537 20.85 -11.46 -11.17
CA SER A 537 21.72 -11.85 -10.06
C SER A 537 21.29 -11.19 -8.75
N ASN A 538 21.03 -9.88 -8.78
CA ASN A 538 20.62 -9.12 -7.60
C ASN A 538 19.29 -9.61 -7.06
N TYR A 539 18.30 -9.84 -7.93
CA TYR A 539 17.01 -10.33 -7.47
C TYR A 539 17.08 -11.77 -6.92
N ARG A 540 17.91 -12.66 -7.51
CA ARG A 540 18.18 -13.99 -6.96
C ARG A 540 18.85 -13.93 -5.57
N LYS A 541 19.81 -13.03 -5.37
CA LYS A 541 20.43 -12.80 -4.05
C LYS A 541 19.40 -12.33 -3.02
N ARG A 542 18.52 -11.42 -3.42
CA ARG A 542 17.43 -10.95 -2.56
C ARG A 542 16.51 -12.09 -2.14
N ILE A 543 16.05 -12.93 -3.06
CA ILE A 543 15.23 -14.10 -2.75
C ILE A 543 15.92 -14.99 -1.71
N ALA A 544 17.19 -15.30 -1.95
CA ALA A 544 17.97 -16.16 -1.03
C ALA A 544 18.08 -15.55 0.37
N ALA A 545 18.32 -14.24 0.46
CA ALA A 545 18.44 -13.53 1.72
C ALA A 545 17.08 -13.43 2.47
N GLU A 546 15.98 -13.21 1.78
CA GLU A 546 14.64 -13.19 2.38
C GLU A 546 14.25 -14.57 2.92
N LEU A 547 14.48 -15.65 2.16
CA LEU A 547 14.20 -17.00 2.61
C LEU A 547 15.09 -17.40 3.80
N ALA A 548 16.39 -17.04 3.80
CA ALA A 548 17.27 -17.27 4.92
C ALA A 548 16.85 -16.49 6.18
N ALA A 549 16.29 -15.30 6.03
CA ALA A 549 15.80 -14.49 7.13
C ALA A 549 14.57 -15.11 7.80
N GLU A 550 13.66 -15.72 7.06
CA GLU A 550 12.44 -16.38 7.56
C GLU A 550 12.71 -17.60 8.46
N GLU A 551 13.88 -18.21 8.29
CA GLU A 551 14.33 -19.32 9.15
C GLU A 551 14.88 -18.85 10.50
N GLN A 552 15.17 -17.55 10.65
CA GLN A 552 15.71 -17.01 11.89
C GLN A 552 14.62 -16.80 12.93
N ALA A 553 14.94 -17.06 14.20
CA ALA A 553 13.98 -16.92 15.29
C ALA A 553 13.83 -15.46 15.76
N THR A 554 14.87 -14.63 15.64
CA THR A 554 14.89 -13.26 16.17
C THR A 554 15.01 -12.20 15.08
N ASP A 555 14.48 -11.01 15.34
CA ASP A 555 14.55 -9.87 14.42
C ASP A 555 16.00 -9.49 14.07
N ALA A 556 16.90 -9.49 15.05
CA ALA A 556 18.31 -9.17 14.82
C ALA A 556 18.98 -10.18 13.87
N ALA A 557 18.74 -11.49 14.05
CA ALA A 557 19.30 -12.53 13.19
C ALA A 557 18.67 -12.50 11.79
N ALA A 558 17.36 -12.27 11.69
CA ALA A 558 16.65 -12.14 10.43
C ALA A 558 17.10 -10.90 9.64
N SER A 559 17.25 -9.75 10.30
CA SER A 559 17.78 -8.55 9.70
C SER A 559 19.21 -8.74 9.20
N ALA A 560 20.08 -9.38 9.99
CA ALA A 560 21.44 -9.68 9.57
C ALA A 560 21.49 -10.62 8.35
N ALA A 561 20.62 -11.62 8.27
CA ALA A 561 20.52 -12.50 7.11
C ALA A 561 20.02 -11.73 5.86
N ARG A 562 19.09 -10.77 6.00
CA ARG A 562 18.51 -10.02 4.89
C ARG A 562 19.50 -9.01 4.28
N VAL A 563 20.30 -8.32 5.09
CA VAL A 563 21.23 -7.27 4.61
C VAL A 563 22.43 -7.83 3.84
N VAL A 564 22.60 -9.16 3.75
CA VAL A 564 23.60 -9.78 2.88
C VAL A 564 23.30 -9.52 1.39
N ALA A 565 22.02 -9.32 1.03
CA ALA A 565 21.64 -8.87 -0.29
C ALA A 565 21.63 -7.33 -0.29
N GLU A 566 22.62 -6.74 -0.92
CA GLU A 566 22.73 -5.29 -1.14
C GLU A 566 21.51 -4.79 -1.94
N ASP A 567 21.12 -3.54 -1.69
CA ASP A 567 20.16 -2.86 -2.57
C ASP A 567 20.78 -2.66 -3.95
N ILE A 568 19.93 -2.70 -4.97
CA ILE A 568 20.38 -2.56 -6.36
C ILE A 568 20.99 -1.18 -6.59
N VAL A 569 20.51 -0.19 -5.83
CA VAL A 569 20.99 1.20 -5.88
C VAL A 569 21.15 1.65 -4.42
N GLY A 570 22.37 1.60 -3.93
CA GLY A 570 22.75 1.81 -2.52
C GLY A 570 22.62 3.23 -2.03
#